data_c1ee27dee9515092c659e3fb19e568c0
#
_entry.id   c1ee27dee9515092c659e3fb19e568c0
#
_cell.length_a   1.000
_cell.length_b   1.000
_cell.length_c   1.000
_cell.angle_alpha   90.00
_cell.angle_beta   90.00
_cell.angle_gamma   90.00
#
_symmetry.space_group_name_H-M   'P 1'
#
loop_
_entity.id
_entity.type
_entity.pdbx_description
1 polymer ?
#
loop_
_entity_poly.entity_id
_entity_poly.type
_entity_poly.pdbx_seq_one_letter_code
_entity_poly.pdbx_strand_id
1 'polypeptide(L)'
;MRQINPIKFGTDGWRGIIARDFTFDNVGACAQGVADYLKQAGLAHQGLVVGYDTRFASEDFAAAAAGVIAANGIRVYLCPRATPTPVISYGVLAKKAGGAIIITASHNPAIWNGFKFKTQYASSAPDGVTAEIEGHISRTLTSGKIKQMPLSKALDEERVEYLDLDPLYLEQLERLINLDELRQSRLKIVVDPMYGAGIGYFRTLLGGGNIELTEINSERNPLFPGIQPEPIAANLARLSAAVKREKADVGLATDGDADRIGIVDENGVFLTQLQVFALLALYLLEVRGERGAIVKTITTTSMLYRLGEIFNVPVFETPVGFKYVAPVMIAQDALIGGEESGGYGFRGHLPERDGILAGLYFIDLMLKTGKTPSQLLEYLYRKVGPHHYQRVDVTFARDERQAVTSRLRDNPPSSLDGVRVLKLDTTDGFRFILADTTWLLIRFSGTEPVLRIYAESDSPARVERLLETGKKLAGV
;
A
#
# COMPACT_ATOMS: atom_id res chain seq x y z
N MET A 1 33.08 17.73 -6.76
CA MET A 1 31.97 17.02 -7.42
C MET A 1 30.93 16.73 -6.36
N ARG A 2 29.67 17.25 -6.48
CA ARG A 2 28.58 16.80 -5.61
C ARG A 2 28.40 15.31 -5.85
N GLN A 3 28.46 14.52 -4.79
CA GLN A 3 28.10 13.11 -4.85
C GLN A 3 26.60 13.06 -5.22
N ILE A 4 26.30 12.75 -6.48
CA ILE A 4 24.92 12.59 -6.94
C ILE A 4 24.44 11.31 -6.28
N ASN A 5 23.56 11.46 -5.29
CA ASN A 5 22.93 10.32 -4.65
C ASN A 5 22.10 9.62 -5.75
N PRO A 6 22.38 8.35 -6.10
CA PRO A 6 21.71 7.73 -7.23
C PRO A 6 20.22 7.61 -6.92
N ILE A 7 19.36 8.05 -7.86
CA ILE A 7 17.92 7.83 -7.79
C ILE A 7 17.68 6.32 -7.92
N LYS A 8 17.10 5.71 -6.88
CA LYS A 8 16.81 4.29 -6.81
C LYS A 8 15.37 4.07 -6.44
N PHE A 9 14.67 3.27 -7.25
CA PHE A 9 13.31 2.87 -6.98
C PHE A 9 13.31 1.71 -5.96
N GLY A 10 12.55 1.90 -4.88
CA GLY A 10 12.34 0.89 -3.85
C GLY A 10 11.23 -0.09 -4.22
N THR A 11 10.43 -0.48 -3.22
CA THR A 11 9.27 -1.38 -3.41
C THR A 11 8.13 -0.73 -4.19
N ASP A 12 7.99 0.61 -4.10
CA ASP A 12 6.95 1.37 -4.81
C ASP A 12 7.43 2.81 -5.06
N GLY A 13 8.32 2.98 -6.03
CA GLY A 13 8.87 4.28 -6.44
C GLY A 13 10.13 4.72 -5.70
N TRP A 14 10.59 5.93 -6.03
CA TRP A 14 11.69 6.63 -5.38
C TRP A 14 11.16 7.68 -4.41
N ARG A 15 11.82 7.82 -3.26
CA ARG A 15 11.47 8.81 -2.23
C ARG A 15 12.70 9.62 -1.84
N GLY A 16 12.48 10.91 -1.57
CA GLY A 16 13.53 11.84 -1.16
C GLY A 16 13.02 12.93 -0.23
N ILE A 17 13.92 13.56 0.52
CA ILE A 17 13.59 14.73 1.33
C ILE A 17 13.41 15.92 0.38
N ILE A 18 12.29 16.65 0.53
CA ILE A 18 11.94 17.83 -0.27
C ILE A 18 13.07 18.86 -0.19
N ALA A 19 13.40 19.47 -1.31
CA ALA A 19 14.48 20.45 -1.51
C ALA A 19 15.91 19.94 -1.29
N ARG A 20 16.11 18.73 -0.75
CA ARG A 20 17.44 18.11 -0.64
C ARG A 20 17.66 17.08 -1.75
N ASP A 21 16.83 16.06 -1.78
CA ASP A 21 16.90 14.95 -2.71
C ASP A 21 15.76 15.05 -3.75
N PHE A 22 14.55 15.37 -3.27
CA PHE A 22 13.37 15.56 -4.10
C PHE A 22 13.29 17.00 -4.57
N THR A 23 13.88 17.26 -5.74
CA THR A 23 13.98 18.57 -6.38
C THR A 23 13.32 18.54 -7.76
N PHE A 24 13.00 19.71 -8.33
CA PHE A 24 12.45 19.81 -9.68
C PHE A 24 13.38 19.19 -10.74
N ASP A 25 14.69 19.36 -10.61
CA ASP A 25 15.68 18.77 -11.53
C ASP A 25 15.64 17.24 -11.47
N ASN A 26 15.59 16.66 -10.28
CA ASN A 26 15.54 15.21 -10.09
C ASN A 26 14.17 14.63 -10.54
N VAL A 27 13.06 15.31 -10.27
CA VAL A 27 11.74 14.94 -10.80
C VAL A 27 11.71 15.03 -12.32
N GLY A 28 12.30 16.07 -12.91
CA GLY A 28 12.48 16.21 -14.35
C GLY A 28 13.29 15.06 -14.95
N ALA A 29 14.39 14.65 -14.30
CA ALA A 29 15.19 13.51 -14.73
C ALA A 29 14.40 12.18 -14.64
N CYS A 30 13.60 11.97 -13.57
CA CYS A 30 12.72 10.83 -13.45
C CYS A 30 11.65 10.81 -14.57
N ALA A 31 11.00 11.94 -14.82
CA ALA A 31 9.99 12.06 -15.89
C ALA A 31 10.61 11.85 -17.29
N GLN A 32 11.83 12.35 -17.55
CA GLN A 32 12.55 12.07 -18.80
C GLN A 32 12.87 10.58 -18.92
N GLY A 33 13.29 9.91 -17.83
CA GLY A 33 13.55 8.48 -17.81
C GLY A 33 12.29 7.65 -18.12
N VAL A 34 11.14 8.05 -17.57
CA VAL A 34 9.84 7.43 -17.91
C VAL A 34 9.46 7.67 -19.37
N ALA A 35 9.63 8.88 -19.89
CA ALA A 35 9.35 9.20 -21.30
C ALA A 35 10.19 8.34 -22.25
N ASP A 36 11.47 8.17 -21.94
CA ASP A 36 12.38 7.35 -22.75
C ASP A 36 12.00 5.86 -22.68
N TYR A 37 11.65 5.36 -21.48
CA TYR A 37 11.12 4.00 -21.31
C TYR A 37 9.84 3.78 -22.13
N LEU A 38 8.85 4.66 -22.05
CA LEU A 38 7.61 4.53 -22.79
C LEU A 38 7.82 4.52 -24.31
N LYS A 39 8.79 5.30 -24.82
CA LYS A 39 9.16 5.27 -26.24
C LYS A 39 9.82 3.95 -26.62
N GLN A 40 10.75 3.47 -25.82
CA GLN A 40 11.44 2.20 -26.04
C GLN A 40 10.48 1.02 -25.98
N ALA A 41 9.54 1.04 -25.06
CA ALA A 41 8.50 0.01 -24.90
C ALA A 41 7.36 0.10 -25.92
N GLY A 42 7.34 1.13 -26.81
CA GLY A 42 6.28 1.34 -27.78
C GLY A 42 4.95 1.84 -27.19
N LEU A 43 4.95 2.31 -25.93
CA LEU A 43 3.76 2.72 -25.18
C LEU A 43 3.46 4.23 -25.26
N ALA A 44 4.36 5.02 -25.83
CA ALA A 44 4.26 6.47 -25.85
C ALA A 44 2.99 7.02 -26.51
N HIS A 45 2.44 6.30 -27.47
CA HIS A 45 1.21 6.68 -28.20
C HIS A 45 -0.05 6.56 -27.34
N GLN A 46 -0.02 5.81 -26.25
CA GLN A 46 -1.16 5.61 -25.35
C GLN A 46 -1.35 6.78 -24.36
N GLY A 47 -0.37 7.70 -24.27
CA GLY A 47 -0.38 8.77 -23.28
C GLY A 47 -0.04 8.29 -21.88
N LEU A 48 -0.05 9.20 -20.91
CA LEU A 48 0.34 8.96 -19.53
C LEU A 48 -0.58 9.70 -18.55
N VAL A 49 -1.02 9.04 -17.49
CA VAL A 49 -1.72 9.70 -16.38
C VAL A 49 -0.70 10.30 -15.43
N VAL A 50 -0.95 11.51 -14.94
CA VAL A 50 -0.12 12.15 -13.89
C VAL A 50 -1.02 12.63 -12.76
N GLY A 51 -0.71 12.21 -11.55
CA GLY A 51 -1.46 12.62 -10.37
C GLY A 51 -0.54 12.83 -9.16
N TYR A 52 -1.12 13.27 -8.05
CA TYR A 52 -0.36 13.64 -6.86
C TYR A 52 -1.23 13.59 -5.59
N ASP A 53 -0.57 13.48 -4.43
CA ASP A 53 -1.18 13.52 -3.11
C ASP A 53 -1.23 14.95 -2.51
N THR A 54 -1.61 15.05 -1.23
CA THR A 54 -1.77 16.32 -0.52
C THR A 54 -0.46 16.95 -0.02
N ARG A 55 0.70 16.35 -0.24
CA ARG A 55 1.99 16.79 0.27
C ARG A 55 2.40 18.14 -0.29
N PHE A 56 3.35 18.78 0.41
CA PHE A 56 3.88 20.08 0.01
C PHE A 56 4.44 20.04 -1.42
N ALA A 57 4.01 20.97 -2.25
CA ALA A 57 4.42 21.17 -3.65
C ALA A 57 4.18 19.92 -4.55
N SER A 58 3.36 18.93 -4.16
CA SER A 58 3.08 17.76 -5.00
C SER A 58 2.45 18.16 -6.34
N GLU A 59 1.57 19.16 -6.35
CA GLU A 59 0.99 19.74 -7.58
C GLU A 59 2.04 20.35 -8.51
N ASP A 60 3.00 21.07 -7.95
CA ASP A 60 4.06 21.72 -8.75
C ASP A 60 5.03 20.68 -9.33
N PHE A 61 5.39 19.66 -8.57
CA PHE A 61 6.20 18.53 -9.05
C PHE A 61 5.46 17.72 -10.12
N ALA A 62 4.14 17.51 -9.97
CA ALA A 62 3.32 16.83 -10.98
C ALA A 62 3.25 17.67 -12.27
N ALA A 63 3.06 18.99 -12.16
CA ALA A 63 3.07 19.92 -13.29
C ALA A 63 4.43 19.90 -14.03
N ALA A 64 5.55 19.89 -13.29
CA ALA A 64 6.89 19.80 -13.87
C ALA A 64 7.09 18.46 -14.60
N ALA A 65 6.68 17.34 -14.00
CA ALA A 65 6.74 16.03 -14.64
C ALA A 65 5.87 15.99 -15.92
N ALA A 66 4.64 16.52 -15.87
CA ALA A 66 3.74 16.62 -17.01
C ALA A 66 4.37 17.43 -18.17
N GLY A 67 5.03 18.56 -17.86
CA GLY A 67 5.74 19.36 -18.84
C GLY A 67 6.90 18.64 -19.53
N VAL A 68 7.61 17.78 -18.81
CA VAL A 68 8.68 16.92 -19.40
C VAL A 68 8.08 15.85 -20.31
N ILE A 69 7.04 15.15 -19.87
CA ILE A 69 6.37 14.11 -20.66
C ILE A 69 5.78 14.72 -21.95
N ALA A 70 5.08 15.85 -21.85
CA ALA A 70 4.51 16.57 -22.99
C ALA A 70 5.59 17.05 -23.99
N ALA A 71 6.73 17.58 -23.50
CA ALA A 71 7.85 17.99 -24.34
C ALA A 71 8.52 16.80 -25.08
N ASN A 72 8.31 15.59 -24.58
CA ASN A 72 8.73 14.35 -25.22
C ASN A 72 7.73 13.82 -26.27
N GLY A 73 6.60 14.55 -26.52
CA GLY A 73 5.57 14.19 -27.48
C GLY A 73 4.59 13.12 -27.00
N ILE A 74 4.49 12.94 -25.68
CA ILE A 74 3.55 11.99 -25.04
C ILE A 74 2.39 12.80 -24.46
N ARG A 75 1.15 12.44 -24.80
CA ARG A 75 -0.06 13.06 -24.24
C ARG A 75 -0.14 12.80 -22.73
N VAL A 76 -0.57 13.79 -21.95
CA VAL A 76 -0.70 13.70 -20.51
C VAL A 76 -2.13 13.97 -20.07
N TYR A 77 -2.64 13.11 -19.19
CA TYR A 77 -3.88 13.27 -18.44
C TYR A 77 -3.49 13.68 -17.00
N LEU A 78 -3.59 14.98 -16.69
CA LEU A 78 -3.16 15.53 -15.39
C LEU A 78 -4.35 15.64 -14.44
N CYS A 79 -4.25 15.06 -13.25
CA CYS A 79 -5.27 15.24 -12.22
C CYS A 79 -5.35 16.72 -11.79
N PRO A 80 -6.58 17.31 -11.72
CA PRO A 80 -6.76 18.73 -11.38
C PRO A 80 -6.57 19.03 -9.89
N ARG A 81 -6.57 18.00 -9.05
CA ARG A 81 -6.43 18.10 -7.59
C ARG A 81 -5.68 16.88 -7.03
N ALA A 82 -5.32 16.96 -5.73
CA ALA A 82 -4.79 15.79 -5.02
C ALA A 82 -5.77 14.62 -5.12
N THR A 83 -5.26 13.47 -5.57
CA THR A 83 -6.07 12.31 -5.94
C THR A 83 -5.42 11.04 -5.38
N PRO A 84 -6.18 10.09 -4.81
CA PRO A 84 -5.67 8.82 -4.31
C PRO A 84 -4.91 8.00 -5.35
N THR A 85 -3.86 7.32 -4.91
CA THR A 85 -3.09 6.39 -5.76
C THR A 85 -3.97 5.36 -6.49
N PRO A 86 -4.98 4.70 -5.87
CA PRO A 86 -5.85 3.77 -6.59
C PRO A 86 -6.72 4.46 -7.67
N VAL A 87 -7.17 5.68 -7.43
CA VAL A 87 -7.94 6.45 -8.43
C VAL A 87 -7.09 6.77 -9.66
N ILE A 88 -5.84 7.26 -9.43
CA ILE A 88 -4.89 7.54 -10.51
C ILE A 88 -4.54 6.26 -11.26
N SER A 89 -4.30 5.17 -10.54
CA SER A 89 -4.02 3.85 -11.14
C SER A 89 -5.20 3.33 -11.96
N TYR A 90 -6.44 3.49 -11.47
CA TYR A 90 -7.63 3.12 -12.24
C TYR A 90 -7.75 3.95 -13.52
N GLY A 91 -7.34 5.22 -13.48
CA GLY A 91 -7.27 6.09 -14.65
C GLY A 91 -6.43 5.50 -15.79
N VAL A 92 -5.38 4.73 -15.49
CA VAL A 92 -4.58 4.02 -16.51
C VAL A 92 -5.43 3.01 -17.28
N LEU A 93 -6.22 2.21 -16.58
CA LEU A 93 -7.11 1.22 -17.21
C LEU A 93 -8.24 1.91 -17.99
N ALA A 94 -8.89 2.88 -17.39
CA ALA A 94 -10.02 3.60 -17.98
C ALA A 94 -9.65 4.36 -19.27
N LYS A 95 -8.43 4.94 -19.30
CA LYS A 95 -7.91 5.67 -20.47
C LYS A 95 -7.07 4.78 -21.39
N LYS A 96 -6.80 3.52 -21.03
CA LYS A 96 -5.85 2.63 -21.71
C LYS A 96 -4.48 3.30 -21.91
N ALA A 97 -4.03 4.03 -20.88
CA ALA A 97 -2.78 4.78 -20.91
C ALA A 97 -1.57 3.84 -20.78
N GLY A 98 -0.42 4.29 -21.27
CA GLY A 98 0.85 3.54 -21.17
C GLY A 98 1.40 3.41 -19.74
N GLY A 99 0.77 4.10 -18.79
CA GLY A 99 1.10 4.05 -17.36
C GLY A 99 0.70 5.32 -16.64
N ALA A 100 1.20 5.46 -15.38
CA ALA A 100 1.01 6.68 -14.61
C ALA A 100 2.27 7.10 -13.84
N ILE A 101 2.46 8.41 -13.68
CA ILE A 101 3.35 9.03 -12.69
C ILE A 101 2.49 9.51 -11.54
N ILE A 102 2.88 9.15 -10.30
CA ILE A 102 2.21 9.60 -9.08
C ILE A 102 3.23 10.26 -8.16
N ILE A 103 3.00 11.55 -7.85
CA ILE A 103 3.84 12.30 -6.93
C ILE A 103 3.31 12.11 -5.51
N THR A 104 3.95 11.23 -4.76
CA THR A 104 3.58 10.86 -3.39
C THR A 104 4.73 10.15 -2.68
N ALA A 105 4.85 10.35 -1.37
CA ALA A 105 5.66 9.51 -0.50
C ALA A 105 4.81 8.60 0.40
N SER A 106 3.52 8.38 0.07
CA SER A 106 2.58 7.51 0.80
C SER A 106 2.55 7.85 2.31
N HIS A 107 3.02 6.96 3.13
CA HIS A 107 3.01 7.06 4.59
C HIS A 107 4.23 7.76 5.22
N ASN A 108 5.20 8.23 4.43
CA ASN A 108 6.39 8.86 5.00
C ASN A 108 6.07 10.20 5.69
N PRO A 109 6.92 10.67 6.63
CA PRO A 109 6.78 11.98 7.26
C PRO A 109 6.66 13.14 6.26
N ALA A 110 6.13 14.29 6.71
CA ALA A 110 5.83 15.47 5.90
C ALA A 110 6.99 16.00 5.05
N ILE A 111 8.24 15.87 5.54
CA ILE A 111 9.44 16.36 4.85
C ILE A 111 9.81 15.54 3.60
N TRP A 112 9.14 14.41 3.34
CA TRP A 112 9.38 13.53 2.21
C TRP A 112 8.37 13.77 1.10
N ASN A 113 8.84 13.62 -0.15
CA ASN A 113 7.97 13.38 -1.30
C ASN A 113 8.54 12.22 -2.12
N GLY A 114 7.84 11.78 -3.15
CA GLY A 114 8.25 10.63 -3.94
C GLY A 114 7.67 10.64 -5.34
N PHE A 115 8.24 9.77 -6.17
CA PHE A 115 7.89 9.58 -7.56
C PHE A 115 7.62 8.08 -7.79
N LYS A 116 6.35 7.71 -8.01
CA LYS A 116 5.94 6.36 -8.36
C LYS A 116 5.70 6.26 -9.86
N PHE A 117 5.98 5.11 -10.44
CA PHE A 117 5.55 4.75 -11.79
C PHE A 117 4.65 3.51 -11.74
N LYS A 118 3.46 3.62 -12.33
CA LYS A 118 2.55 2.50 -12.56
C LYS A 118 2.59 2.11 -14.02
N THR A 119 2.60 0.79 -14.28
CA THR A 119 2.62 0.23 -15.64
C THR A 119 1.28 0.42 -16.35
N GLN A 120 1.20 0.08 -17.64
CA GLN A 120 -0.05 0.03 -18.40
C GLN A 120 -1.11 -0.93 -17.82
N TYR A 121 -0.73 -1.78 -16.89
CA TYR A 121 -1.64 -2.67 -16.15
C TYR A 121 -2.14 -2.05 -14.85
N ALA A 122 -1.88 -0.77 -14.60
CA ALA A 122 -2.19 -0.05 -13.35
C ALA A 122 -1.49 -0.60 -12.09
N SER A 123 -0.51 -1.47 -12.25
CA SER A 123 0.24 -2.10 -11.16
C SER A 123 1.55 -1.40 -10.86
N SER A 124 2.09 -1.62 -9.68
CA SER A 124 3.46 -1.25 -9.33
C SER A 124 4.46 -1.87 -10.31
N ALA A 125 5.44 -1.09 -10.76
CA ALA A 125 6.40 -1.50 -11.79
C ALA A 125 7.32 -2.63 -11.27
N PRO A 126 7.42 -3.76 -11.99
CA PRO A 126 8.36 -4.84 -11.68
C PRO A 126 9.83 -4.39 -11.75
N ASP A 127 10.74 -5.16 -11.13
CA ASP A 127 12.17 -4.84 -11.05
C ASP A 127 12.83 -4.60 -12.43
N GLY A 128 12.43 -5.34 -13.47
CA GLY A 128 12.92 -5.13 -14.83
C GLY A 128 12.58 -3.76 -15.37
N VAL A 129 11.32 -3.32 -15.19
CA VAL A 129 10.85 -2.00 -15.65
C VAL A 129 11.51 -0.88 -14.86
N THR A 130 11.61 -1.01 -13.53
CA THR A 130 12.29 0.00 -12.71
C THR A 130 13.76 0.11 -13.03
N ALA A 131 14.46 -1.00 -13.30
CA ALA A 131 15.87 -1.00 -13.70
C ALA A 131 16.09 -0.29 -15.05
N GLU A 132 15.21 -0.49 -16.03
CA GLU A 132 15.27 0.23 -17.31
C GLU A 132 15.07 1.73 -17.12
N ILE A 133 14.04 2.13 -16.35
CA ILE A 133 13.79 3.55 -16.02
C ILE A 133 14.98 4.17 -15.30
N GLU A 134 15.55 3.49 -14.29
CA GLU A 134 16.76 3.95 -13.59
C GLU A 134 17.96 4.11 -14.53
N GLY A 135 18.12 3.21 -15.51
CA GLY A 135 19.14 3.31 -16.54
C GLY A 135 18.97 4.58 -17.40
N HIS A 136 17.74 4.94 -17.78
CA HIS A 136 17.45 6.19 -18.50
C HIS A 136 17.69 7.41 -17.61
N ILE A 137 17.25 7.39 -16.35
CA ILE A 137 17.49 8.47 -15.37
C ILE A 137 18.98 8.73 -15.21
N SER A 138 19.80 7.69 -15.06
CA SER A 138 21.25 7.81 -14.91
C SER A 138 21.90 8.48 -16.14
N ARG A 139 21.47 8.12 -17.35
CA ARG A 139 21.92 8.78 -18.59
C ARG A 139 21.51 10.25 -18.64
N THR A 140 20.28 10.55 -18.22
CA THR A 140 19.75 11.92 -18.17
C THR A 140 20.53 12.79 -17.17
N LEU A 141 20.77 12.28 -15.97
CA LEU A 141 21.57 12.99 -14.95
C LEU A 141 23.02 13.25 -15.40
N THR A 142 23.62 12.32 -16.12
CA THR A 142 24.98 12.46 -16.66
C THR A 142 25.06 13.48 -17.81
N SER A 143 24.08 13.46 -18.70
CA SER A 143 24.05 14.33 -19.88
C SER A 143 23.49 15.72 -19.60
N GLY A 144 22.71 15.89 -18.54
CA GLY A 144 21.96 17.11 -18.24
C GLY A 144 20.83 17.41 -19.22
N LYS A 145 20.49 16.49 -20.14
CA LYS A 145 19.52 16.74 -21.22
C LYS A 145 18.11 16.31 -20.78
N ILE A 146 17.32 17.27 -20.35
CA ILE A 146 15.90 17.10 -20.04
C ILE A 146 15.11 17.98 -21.01
N LYS A 147 14.15 17.37 -21.74
CA LYS A 147 13.20 18.14 -22.54
C LYS A 147 12.12 18.66 -21.61
N GLN A 148 11.88 19.95 -21.65
CA GLN A 148 10.86 20.60 -20.81
C GLN A 148 10.04 21.58 -21.64
N MET A 149 8.79 21.74 -21.24
CA MET A 149 7.94 22.84 -21.67
C MET A 149 7.09 23.34 -20.51
N PRO A 150 6.78 24.65 -20.44
CA PRO A 150 5.85 25.15 -19.44
C PRO A 150 4.48 24.47 -19.53
N LEU A 151 3.85 24.20 -18.38
CA LEU A 151 2.53 23.55 -18.35
C LEU A 151 1.49 24.35 -19.12
N SER A 152 1.50 25.70 -19.03
CA SER A 152 0.60 26.57 -19.79
C SER A 152 0.69 26.32 -21.29
N LYS A 153 1.94 26.27 -21.83
CA LYS A 153 2.15 25.96 -23.26
C LYS A 153 1.70 24.54 -23.61
N ALA A 154 1.91 23.57 -22.72
CA ALA A 154 1.49 22.19 -22.95
C ALA A 154 -0.05 22.05 -22.98
N LEU A 155 -0.75 22.86 -22.19
CA LEU A 155 -2.23 22.97 -22.21
C LEU A 155 -2.71 23.67 -23.48
N ASP A 156 -2.09 24.81 -23.87
CA ASP A 156 -2.44 25.54 -25.10
C ASP A 156 -2.23 24.69 -26.37
N GLU A 157 -1.22 23.80 -26.37
CA GLU A 157 -0.94 22.86 -27.46
C GLU A 157 -1.74 21.54 -27.34
N GLU A 158 -2.67 21.43 -26.41
CA GLU A 158 -3.49 20.22 -26.13
C GLU A 158 -2.66 18.94 -25.89
N ARG A 159 -1.40 19.08 -25.44
CA ARG A 159 -0.53 17.96 -25.06
C ARG A 159 -0.78 17.50 -23.64
N VAL A 160 -1.29 18.39 -22.79
CA VAL A 160 -1.75 18.11 -21.44
C VAL A 160 -3.22 18.49 -21.36
N GLU A 161 -4.04 17.64 -20.80
CA GLU A 161 -5.42 17.95 -20.42
C GLU A 161 -5.65 17.65 -18.94
N TYR A 162 -6.40 18.49 -18.26
CA TYR A 162 -6.88 18.17 -16.92
C TYR A 162 -7.99 17.13 -17.01
N LEU A 163 -7.84 16.07 -16.22
CA LEU A 163 -8.79 14.98 -16.18
C LEU A 163 -9.20 14.65 -14.74
N ASP A 164 -10.47 14.84 -14.43
CA ASP A 164 -11.07 14.33 -13.19
C ASP A 164 -11.35 12.84 -13.35
N LEU A 165 -10.66 12.03 -12.56
CA LEU A 165 -10.76 10.56 -12.59
C LEU A 165 -11.82 10.02 -11.64
N ASP A 166 -12.35 10.84 -10.71
CA ASP A 166 -13.30 10.38 -9.70
C ASP A 166 -14.56 9.73 -10.31
N PRO A 167 -15.23 10.33 -11.33
CA PRO A 167 -16.44 9.70 -11.89
C PRO A 167 -16.20 8.29 -12.42
N LEU A 168 -15.04 8.06 -13.07
CA LEU A 168 -14.68 6.76 -13.62
C LEU A 168 -14.41 5.73 -12.51
N TYR A 169 -13.73 6.17 -11.45
CA TYR A 169 -13.42 5.32 -10.31
C TYR A 169 -14.67 4.98 -9.49
N LEU A 170 -15.55 5.96 -9.24
CA LEU A 170 -16.80 5.77 -8.50
C LEU A 170 -17.72 4.78 -9.25
N GLU A 171 -17.87 4.93 -10.57
CA GLU A 171 -18.61 3.98 -11.41
C GLU A 171 -18.06 2.55 -11.30
N GLN A 172 -16.74 2.40 -11.23
CA GLN A 172 -16.11 1.09 -11.02
C GLN A 172 -16.43 0.51 -9.64
N LEU A 173 -16.42 1.32 -8.60
CA LEU A 173 -16.79 0.85 -7.26
C LEU A 173 -18.27 0.41 -7.19
N GLU A 174 -19.18 1.12 -7.87
CA GLU A 174 -20.60 0.75 -7.94
C GLU A 174 -20.83 -0.61 -8.64
N ARG A 175 -19.93 -1.02 -9.53
CA ARG A 175 -19.97 -2.36 -10.15
C ARG A 175 -19.50 -3.46 -9.19
N LEU A 176 -18.66 -3.12 -8.21
CA LEU A 176 -18.05 -4.08 -7.30
C LEU A 176 -18.85 -4.28 -6.01
N ILE A 177 -19.58 -3.26 -5.58
CA ILE A 177 -20.32 -3.24 -4.31
C ILE A 177 -21.62 -2.47 -4.44
N ASN A 178 -22.67 -2.94 -3.77
CA ASN A 178 -23.96 -2.25 -3.74
C ASN A 178 -23.90 -1.05 -2.77
N LEU A 179 -23.50 0.13 -3.29
CA LEU A 179 -23.39 1.35 -2.48
C LEU A 179 -24.74 1.80 -1.91
N ASP A 180 -25.86 1.58 -2.62
CA ASP A 180 -27.19 1.98 -2.15
C ASP A 180 -27.58 1.18 -0.91
N GLU A 181 -27.26 -0.10 -0.84
CA GLU A 181 -27.49 -0.91 0.35
C GLU A 181 -26.65 -0.44 1.53
N LEU A 182 -25.39 -0.08 1.30
CA LEU A 182 -24.54 0.52 2.32
C LEU A 182 -25.12 1.84 2.83
N ARG A 183 -25.50 2.75 1.93
CA ARG A 183 -26.08 4.06 2.24
C ARG A 183 -27.36 3.95 3.09
N GLN A 184 -28.16 2.89 2.88
CA GLN A 184 -29.40 2.64 3.65
C GLN A 184 -29.14 2.05 5.04
N SER A 185 -27.93 1.60 5.34
CA SER A 185 -27.58 1.12 6.68
C SER A 185 -27.62 2.28 7.70
N ARG A 186 -27.75 1.91 8.98
CA ARG A 186 -27.73 2.91 10.10
C ARG A 186 -26.39 2.90 10.82
N LEU A 187 -25.33 2.53 10.14
CA LEU A 187 -24.00 2.49 10.73
C LEU A 187 -23.50 3.91 11.04
N LYS A 188 -22.80 4.03 12.15
CA LYS A 188 -22.02 5.21 12.52
C LYS A 188 -20.55 4.96 12.23
N ILE A 189 -19.97 5.77 11.37
CA ILE A 189 -18.60 5.57 10.87
C ILE A 189 -17.79 6.82 11.14
N VAL A 190 -16.60 6.64 11.73
CA VAL A 190 -15.60 7.71 11.79
C VAL A 190 -14.51 7.39 10.76
N VAL A 191 -14.20 8.37 9.92
CA VAL A 191 -13.16 8.26 8.88
C VAL A 191 -12.03 9.23 9.20
N ASP A 192 -10.80 8.75 9.10
CA ASP A 192 -9.58 9.53 9.22
C ASP A 192 -8.75 9.39 7.93
N PRO A 193 -8.86 10.31 6.98
CA PRO A 193 -8.00 10.31 5.79
C PRO A 193 -6.57 10.77 6.11
N MET A 194 -6.24 11.00 7.37
CA MET A 194 -4.91 11.37 7.87
C MET A 194 -4.30 12.56 7.09
N TYR A 195 -5.11 13.60 6.78
CA TYR A 195 -4.76 14.75 5.93
C TYR A 195 -4.35 14.37 4.49
N GLY A 196 -4.53 13.10 4.08
CA GLY A 196 -4.10 12.53 2.80
C GLY A 196 -5.09 12.70 1.66
N ALA A 197 -4.79 12.05 0.54
CA ALA A 197 -5.59 12.13 -0.69
C ALA A 197 -6.98 11.47 -0.57
N GLY A 198 -7.21 10.65 0.46
CA GLY A 198 -8.51 10.02 0.75
C GLY A 198 -9.61 10.96 1.29
N ILE A 199 -9.31 12.26 1.50
CA ILE A 199 -10.27 13.26 1.99
C ILE A 199 -11.54 13.27 1.13
N GLY A 200 -12.70 13.10 1.76
CA GLY A 200 -14.01 13.22 1.15
C GLY A 200 -14.50 11.98 0.37
N TYR A 201 -13.66 10.99 0.07
CA TYR A 201 -14.07 9.82 -0.72
C TYR A 201 -15.13 8.98 -0.04
N PHE A 202 -14.95 8.63 1.24
CA PHE A 202 -15.99 7.89 1.98
C PHE A 202 -17.27 8.70 2.14
N ARG A 203 -17.17 10.02 2.31
CA ARG A 203 -18.33 10.92 2.37
C ARG A 203 -19.10 10.93 1.05
N THR A 204 -18.40 10.97 -0.09
CA THR A 204 -19.02 10.92 -1.42
C THR A 204 -19.67 9.56 -1.68
N LEU A 205 -19.00 8.47 -1.32
CA LEU A 205 -19.46 7.11 -1.57
C LEU A 205 -20.64 6.70 -0.68
N LEU A 206 -20.61 7.09 0.59
CA LEU A 206 -21.57 6.63 1.61
C LEU A 206 -22.62 7.69 2.00
N GLY A 207 -22.45 8.93 1.55
CA GLY A 207 -23.39 10.03 1.84
C GLY A 207 -24.73 9.86 1.12
N GLY A 208 -25.72 10.65 1.58
CA GLY A 208 -27.06 10.72 0.96
C GLY A 208 -28.03 9.63 1.41
N GLY A 209 -27.68 8.84 2.43
CA GLY A 209 -28.54 7.80 3.02
C GLY A 209 -28.67 7.95 4.55
N ASN A 210 -28.74 6.82 5.25
CA ASN A 210 -28.94 6.76 6.70
C ASN A 210 -27.63 6.59 7.50
N ILE A 211 -26.48 6.44 6.83
CA ILE A 211 -25.18 6.37 7.49
C ILE A 211 -24.86 7.71 8.17
N GLU A 212 -24.47 7.65 9.44
CA GLU A 212 -23.88 8.78 10.17
C GLU A 212 -22.35 8.73 9.97
N LEU A 213 -21.81 9.63 9.15
CA LEU A 213 -20.38 9.68 8.84
C LEU A 213 -19.73 10.93 9.37
N THR A 214 -18.72 10.76 10.23
CA THR A 214 -17.87 11.83 10.74
C THR A 214 -16.46 11.68 10.15
N GLU A 215 -15.91 12.73 9.55
CA GLU A 215 -14.52 12.77 9.14
C GLU A 215 -13.69 13.62 10.10
N ILE A 216 -12.53 13.12 10.49
CA ILE A 216 -11.50 13.85 11.25
C ILE A 216 -10.24 14.00 10.39
N ASN A 217 -9.37 14.97 10.68
CA ASN A 217 -8.16 15.23 9.88
C ASN A 217 -8.43 15.30 8.36
N SER A 218 -9.61 15.86 8.00
CA SER A 218 -10.15 15.88 6.63
C SER A 218 -9.93 17.22 5.90
N GLU A 219 -8.94 17.97 6.31
CA GLU A 219 -8.45 19.17 5.63
C GLU A 219 -7.11 18.91 4.96
N ARG A 220 -6.82 19.59 3.85
CA ARG A 220 -5.48 19.50 3.26
C ARG A 220 -4.48 20.20 4.19
N ASN A 221 -3.59 19.42 4.79
CA ASN A 221 -2.48 19.96 5.56
C ASN A 221 -1.20 19.14 5.29
N PRO A 222 -0.29 19.65 4.44
CA PRO A 222 0.90 18.94 4.02
C PRO A 222 1.92 18.69 5.14
N LEU A 223 1.69 19.25 6.34
CA LEU A 223 2.52 19.03 7.51
C LEU A 223 2.10 17.80 8.33
N PHE A 224 0.93 17.20 8.05
CA PHE A 224 0.38 16.05 8.80
C PHE A 224 0.47 16.26 10.32
N PRO A 225 -0.16 17.32 10.89
CA PRO A 225 0.11 17.77 12.24
C PRO A 225 -0.21 16.72 13.30
N GLY A 226 0.83 16.33 14.04
CA GLY A 226 0.75 15.40 15.16
C GLY A 226 0.59 13.93 14.79
N ILE A 227 0.69 13.56 13.50
CA ILE A 227 0.66 12.16 13.03
C ILE A 227 1.62 11.96 11.87
N GLN A 228 2.09 10.72 11.72
CA GLN A 228 2.60 10.23 10.45
C GLN A 228 1.41 9.60 9.70
N PRO A 229 1.22 9.87 8.38
CA PRO A 229 0.03 9.38 7.66
C PRO A 229 0.14 7.89 7.32
N GLU A 230 0.34 7.07 8.33
CA GLU A 230 0.41 5.61 8.28
C GLU A 230 -0.65 5.04 9.23
N PRO A 231 -1.64 4.25 8.75
CA PRO A 231 -2.77 3.79 9.53
C PRO A 231 -2.40 2.58 10.41
N ILE A 232 -1.52 2.81 11.39
CA ILE A 232 -1.10 1.84 12.41
C ILE A 232 -1.50 2.33 13.81
N ALA A 233 -1.55 1.43 14.79
CA ALA A 233 -2.01 1.74 16.15
C ALA A 233 -1.38 2.99 16.74
N ALA A 234 -0.08 3.22 16.54
CA ALA A 234 0.65 4.37 17.07
C ALA A 234 0.14 5.73 16.57
N ASN A 235 -0.44 5.77 15.37
CA ASN A 235 -0.90 7.00 14.71
C ASN A 235 -2.42 7.19 14.81
N LEU A 236 -3.18 6.20 15.30
CA LEU A 236 -4.64 6.19 15.27
C LEU A 236 -5.30 6.58 16.61
N ALA A 237 -4.56 7.16 17.56
CA ALA A 237 -5.09 7.55 18.86
C ALA A 237 -6.29 8.53 18.74
N ARG A 238 -6.24 9.47 17.78
CA ARG A 238 -7.36 10.42 17.53
C ARG A 238 -8.58 9.70 16.98
N LEU A 239 -8.41 8.76 16.06
CA LEU A 239 -9.49 7.95 15.51
C LEU A 239 -10.13 7.08 16.61
N SER A 240 -9.34 6.39 17.42
CA SER A 240 -9.80 5.59 18.55
C SER A 240 -10.62 6.41 19.56
N ALA A 241 -10.15 7.61 19.86
CA ALA A 241 -10.88 8.55 20.75
C ALA A 241 -12.18 9.04 20.11
N ALA A 242 -12.19 9.32 18.81
CA ALA A 242 -13.37 9.75 18.07
C ALA A 242 -14.43 8.65 18.00
N VAL A 243 -14.05 7.40 17.68
CA VAL A 243 -14.95 6.24 17.69
C VAL A 243 -15.68 6.10 19.02
N LYS A 244 -14.94 6.16 20.14
CA LYS A 244 -15.54 6.10 21.49
C LYS A 244 -16.45 7.27 21.80
N ARG A 245 -16.06 8.50 21.45
CA ARG A 245 -16.84 9.71 21.71
C ARG A 245 -18.14 9.71 20.95
N GLU A 246 -18.09 9.36 19.66
CA GLU A 246 -19.26 9.33 18.76
C GLU A 246 -20.11 8.06 18.96
N LYS A 247 -19.61 7.07 19.72
CA LYS A 247 -20.18 5.72 19.80
C LYS A 247 -20.35 5.12 18.41
N ALA A 248 -19.33 5.23 17.60
CA ALA A 248 -19.35 4.72 16.23
C ALA A 248 -19.17 3.21 16.19
N ASP A 249 -19.74 2.58 15.17
CA ASP A 249 -19.65 1.14 14.95
C ASP A 249 -18.26 0.73 14.43
N VAL A 250 -17.57 1.65 13.72
CA VAL A 250 -16.25 1.42 13.16
C VAL A 250 -15.51 2.73 12.89
N GLY A 251 -14.17 2.69 13.02
CA GLY A 251 -13.26 3.71 12.55
C GLY A 251 -12.45 3.22 11.36
N LEU A 252 -12.33 4.04 10.32
CA LEU A 252 -11.56 3.78 9.11
C LEU A 252 -10.46 4.81 8.96
N ALA A 253 -9.23 4.41 8.66
CA ALA A 253 -8.17 5.36 8.32
C ALA A 253 -7.46 4.95 7.03
N THR A 254 -7.19 5.93 6.14
CA THR A 254 -6.35 5.71 4.97
C THR A 254 -5.00 6.38 5.14
N ASP A 255 -3.95 5.86 4.50
CA ASP A 255 -2.65 6.53 4.48
C ASP A 255 -2.62 7.77 3.56
N GLY A 256 -1.46 8.40 3.45
CA GLY A 256 -1.32 9.69 2.74
C GLY A 256 -1.76 9.68 1.28
N ASP A 257 -1.72 8.55 0.59
CA ASP A 257 -2.19 8.38 -0.80
C ASP A 257 -3.31 7.35 -0.94
N ALA A 258 -3.91 6.95 0.19
CA ALA A 258 -5.11 6.12 0.31
C ALA A 258 -5.02 4.74 -0.36
N ASP A 259 -3.83 4.17 -0.49
CA ASP A 259 -3.63 2.80 -0.98
C ASP A 259 -3.68 1.75 0.15
N ARG A 260 -3.75 2.19 1.44
CA ARG A 260 -3.85 1.34 2.64
C ARG A 260 -5.04 1.71 3.49
N ILE A 261 -5.49 0.74 4.30
CA ILE A 261 -6.57 0.93 5.27
C ILE A 261 -6.14 0.46 6.67
N GLY A 262 -6.53 1.20 7.68
CA GLY A 262 -6.52 0.80 9.09
C GLY A 262 -7.94 0.78 9.64
N ILE A 263 -8.27 -0.19 10.46
CA ILE A 263 -9.59 -0.38 11.06
C ILE A 263 -9.48 -0.26 12.58
N VAL A 264 -10.40 0.48 13.16
CA VAL A 264 -10.60 0.59 14.62
C VAL A 264 -12.00 0.07 14.94
N ASP A 265 -12.11 -0.84 15.90
CA ASP A 265 -13.38 -1.41 16.31
C ASP A 265 -14.25 -0.44 17.11
N GLU A 266 -15.48 -0.83 17.42
CA GLU A 266 -16.46 -0.06 18.19
C GLU A 266 -16.00 0.29 19.63
N ASN A 267 -14.98 -0.42 20.13
CA ASN A 267 -14.37 -0.16 21.44
C ASN A 267 -13.16 0.78 21.34
N GLY A 268 -12.83 1.24 20.11
CA GLY A 268 -11.66 2.07 19.84
C GLY A 268 -10.35 1.27 19.86
N VAL A 269 -10.39 -0.05 19.63
CA VAL A 269 -9.24 -0.93 19.54
C VAL A 269 -8.86 -1.11 18.06
N PHE A 270 -7.59 -0.97 17.75
CA PHE A 270 -7.06 -1.18 16.41
C PHE A 270 -7.05 -2.67 16.05
N LEU A 271 -7.63 -3.02 14.90
CA LEU A 271 -7.45 -4.32 14.28
C LEU A 271 -6.13 -4.31 13.49
N THR A 272 -5.27 -5.29 13.72
CA THR A 272 -4.02 -5.38 12.94
C THR A 272 -4.36 -5.60 11.46
N GLN A 273 -3.50 -5.10 10.58
CA GLN A 273 -3.67 -5.27 9.13
C GLN A 273 -3.77 -6.75 8.74
N LEU A 274 -3.13 -7.64 9.50
CA LEU A 274 -3.20 -9.08 9.29
C LEU A 274 -4.59 -9.63 9.59
N GLN A 275 -5.23 -9.15 10.65
CA GLN A 275 -6.61 -9.49 11.00
C GLN A 275 -7.58 -8.97 9.94
N VAL A 276 -7.39 -7.71 9.50
CA VAL A 276 -8.20 -7.11 8.43
C VAL A 276 -8.06 -7.90 7.13
N PHE A 277 -6.83 -8.31 6.74
CA PHE A 277 -6.63 -9.13 5.55
C PHE A 277 -7.39 -10.46 5.62
N ALA A 278 -7.29 -11.15 6.75
CA ALA A 278 -8.01 -12.42 6.93
C ALA A 278 -9.54 -12.22 6.93
N LEU A 279 -10.05 -11.12 7.52
CA LEU A 279 -11.47 -10.77 7.49
C LEU A 279 -11.96 -10.44 6.08
N LEU A 280 -11.18 -9.70 5.29
CA LEU A 280 -11.51 -9.41 3.88
C LEU A 280 -11.48 -10.68 3.02
N ALA A 281 -10.52 -11.58 3.23
CA ALA A 281 -10.50 -12.88 2.57
C ALA A 281 -11.71 -13.73 2.96
N LEU A 282 -12.06 -13.78 4.25
CA LEU A 282 -13.27 -14.48 4.75
C LEU A 282 -14.55 -13.88 4.15
N TYR A 283 -14.63 -12.56 4.06
CA TYR A 283 -15.77 -11.86 3.42
C TYR A 283 -15.99 -12.34 1.98
N LEU A 284 -14.94 -12.34 1.17
CA LEU A 284 -15.03 -12.75 -0.23
C LEU A 284 -15.39 -14.24 -0.35
N LEU A 285 -14.76 -15.09 0.46
CA LEU A 285 -14.93 -16.55 0.39
C LEU A 285 -16.26 -17.02 0.95
N GLU A 286 -16.69 -16.48 2.10
CA GLU A 286 -17.88 -16.98 2.82
C GLU A 286 -19.12 -16.13 2.55
N VAL A 287 -19.02 -14.81 2.66
CA VAL A 287 -20.18 -13.93 2.56
C VAL A 287 -20.58 -13.70 1.11
N ARG A 288 -19.58 -13.44 0.25
CA ARG A 288 -19.81 -13.28 -1.21
C ARG A 288 -19.84 -14.62 -1.95
N GLY A 289 -19.40 -15.70 -1.32
CA GLY A 289 -19.38 -17.03 -1.93
C GLY A 289 -18.41 -17.19 -3.10
N GLU A 290 -17.46 -16.26 -3.25
CA GLU A 290 -16.48 -16.26 -4.34
C GLU A 290 -15.38 -17.31 -4.10
N ARG A 291 -14.76 -17.76 -5.20
CA ARG A 291 -13.63 -18.70 -5.15
C ARG A 291 -12.50 -18.15 -6.03
N GLY A 292 -11.27 -18.31 -5.56
CA GLY A 292 -10.07 -17.87 -6.25
C GLY A 292 -8.86 -17.88 -5.32
N ALA A 293 -7.67 -17.71 -5.88
CA ALA A 293 -6.42 -17.70 -5.13
C ALA A 293 -6.35 -16.51 -4.16
N ILE A 294 -5.64 -16.72 -3.05
CA ILE A 294 -5.19 -15.66 -2.14
C ILE A 294 -3.70 -15.46 -2.36
N VAL A 295 -3.25 -14.21 -2.53
CA VAL A 295 -1.83 -13.87 -2.69
C VAL A 295 -1.38 -13.02 -1.50
N LYS A 296 -0.34 -13.45 -0.79
CA LYS A 296 0.15 -12.77 0.41
C LYS A 296 1.67 -12.58 0.38
N THR A 297 2.16 -11.55 1.05
CA THR A 297 3.60 -11.46 1.32
C THR A 297 4.00 -12.33 2.52
N ILE A 298 5.29 -12.69 2.59
CA ILE A 298 5.83 -13.55 3.66
C ILE A 298 5.65 -12.96 5.07
N THR A 299 5.41 -11.66 5.19
CA THR A 299 5.21 -10.93 6.44
C THR A 299 3.77 -10.96 6.95
N THR A 300 2.83 -11.53 6.18
CA THR A 300 1.42 -11.59 6.56
C THR A 300 1.05 -12.89 7.28
N THR A 301 -0.20 -12.96 7.72
CA THR A 301 -0.71 -13.98 8.65
C THR A 301 -0.82 -15.39 8.07
N SER A 302 -0.63 -16.38 8.93
CA SER A 302 -0.93 -17.79 8.67
C SER A 302 -2.43 -18.11 8.64
N MET A 303 -3.32 -17.21 9.13
CA MET A 303 -4.77 -17.37 9.03
C MET A 303 -5.24 -17.60 7.58
N LEU A 304 -4.55 -17.00 6.61
CA LEU A 304 -4.90 -17.14 5.19
C LEU A 304 -4.70 -18.56 4.67
N TYR A 305 -3.70 -19.29 5.16
CA TYR A 305 -3.54 -20.72 4.83
C TYR A 305 -4.70 -21.54 5.39
N ARG A 306 -5.13 -21.25 6.64
CA ARG A 306 -6.29 -21.91 7.24
C ARG A 306 -7.59 -21.63 6.47
N LEU A 307 -7.78 -20.38 6.02
CA LEU A 307 -8.92 -20.05 5.15
C LEU A 307 -8.79 -20.78 3.80
N GLY A 308 -7.60 -20.86 3.22
CA GLY A 308 -7.34 -21.63 2.01
C GLY A 308 -7.75 -23.10 2.15
N GLU A 309 -7.38 -23.74 3.26
CA GLU A 309 -7.78 -25.12 3.60
C GLU A 309 -9.32 -25.26 3.75
N ILE A 310 -9.94 -24.37 4.55
CA ILE A 310 -11.41 -24.41 4.83
C ILE A 310 -12.23 -24.24 3.55
N PHE A 311 -11.83 -23.32 2.67
CA PHE A 311 -12.60 -23.00 1.45
C PHE A 311 -12.06 -23.69 0.19
N ASN A 312 -11.03 -24.55 0.34
CA ASN A 312 -10.37 -25.27 -0.75
C ASN A 312 -9.91 -24.34 -1.89
N VAL A 313 -9.19 -23.28 -1.53
CA VAL A 313 -8.60 -22.32 -2.47
C VAL A 313 -7.08 -22.22 -2.27
N PRO A 314 -6.30 -22.02 -3.34
CA PRO A 314 -4.85 -21.93 -3.24
C PRO A 314 -4.41 -20.61 -2.59
N VAL A 315 -3.30 -20.68 -1.83
CA VAL A 315 -2.65 -19.51 -1.23
C VAL A 315 -1.22 -19.43 -1.76
N PHE A 316 -0.90 -18.33 -2.41
CA PHE A 316 0.43 -18.04 -2.95
C PHE A 316 1.15 -17.03 -2.06
N GLU A 317 2.44 -17.22 -1.92
CA GLU A 317 3.28 -16.36 -1.10
C GLU A 317 4.39 -15.71 -1.94
N THR A 318 4.65 -14.43 -1.68
CA THR A 318 5.64 -13.62 -2.40
C THR A 318 6.60 -12.91 -1.43
N PRO A 319 7.76 -12.42 -1.91
CA PRO A 319 8.54 -11.42 -1.19
C PRO A 319 7.71 -10.17 -0.87
N VAL A 320 8.23 -9.31 0.03
CA VAL A 320 7.58 -8.05 0.40
C VAL A 320 7.64 -7.04 -0.74
N GLY A 321 6.49 -6.50 -1.10
CA GLY A 321 6.29 -5.50 -2.15
C GLY A 321 5.17 -5.88 -3.11
N PHE A 322 4.22 -4.95 -3.32
CA PHE A 322 3.08 -5.22 -4.20
C PHE A 322 3.50 -5.50 -5.66
N LYS A 323 4.68 -5.04 -6.06
CA LYS A 323 5.31 -5.38 -7.35
C LYS A 323 5.54 -6.90 -7.56
N TYR A 324 5.56 -7.68 -6.47
CA TYR A 324 5.63 -9.15 -6.50
C TYR A 324 4.24 -9.79 -6.36
N VAL A 325 3.33 -9.14 -5.63
CA VAL A 325 1.95 -9.59 -5.43
C VAL A 325 1.14 -9.46 -6.72
N ALA A 326 1.18 -8.29 -7.37
CA ALA A 326 0.38 -8.00 -8.54
C ALA A 326 0.57 -8.97 -9.72
N PRO A 327 1.80 -9.36 -10.12
CA PRO A 327 1.98 -10.34 -11.18
C PRO A 327 1.36 -11.70 -10.87
N VAL A 328 1.43 -12.14 -9.61
CA VAL A 328 0.83 -13.41 -9.18
C VAL A 328 -0.69 -13.29 -9.15
N MET A 329 -1.23 -12.14 -8.69
CA MET A 329 -2.67 -11.88 -8.75
C MET A 329 -3.21 -11.99 -10.19
N ILE A 330 -2.52 -11.37 -11.15
CA ILE A 330 -2.90 -11.41 -12.57
C ILE A 330 -2.81 -12.84 -13.11
N ALA A 331 -1.69 -13.53 -12.87
CA ALA A 331 -1.45 -14.88 -13.41
C ALA A 331 -2.40 -15.94 -12.85
N GLN A 332 -2.87 -15.77 -11.61
CA GLN A 332 -3.74 -16.72 -10.91
C GLN A 332 -5.21 -16.30 -10.86
N ASP A 333 -5.57 -15.19 -11.50
CA ASP A 333 -6.90 -14.54 -11.34
C ASP A 333 -7.30 -14.50 -9.86
N ALA A 334 -6.38 -14.00 -9.02
CA ALA A 334 -6.50 -14.10 -7.59
C ALA A 334 -7.65 -13.24 -7.04
N LEU A 335 -8.39 -13.82 -6.09
CA LEU A 335 -9.52 -13.18 -5.43
C LEU A 335 -9.11 -11.94 -4.65
N ILE A 336 -7.99 -12.05 -3.94
CA ILE A 336 -7.41 -10.98 -3.11
C ILE A 336 -5.89 -11.13 -3.04
N GLY A 337 -5.18 -10.01 -3.06
CA GLY A 337 -3.76 -9.93 -2.75
C GLY A 337 -3.48 -8.89 -1.68
N GLY A 338 -2.49 -9.10 -0.81
CA GLY A 338 -2.25 -8.13 0.26
C GLY A 338 -0.90 -8.21 0.95
N GLU A 339 -0.61 -7.13 1.66
CA GLU A 339 0.62 -6.91 2.40
C GLU A 339 0.35 -6.64 3.89
N GLU A 340 1.37 -6.86 4.72
CA GLU A 340 1.37 -6.51 6.16
C GLU A 340 1.12 -5.01 6.40
N SER A 341 1.38 -4.18 5.42
CA SER A 341 1.20 -2.74 5.48
C SER A 341 -0.26 -2.26 5.46
N GLY A 342 -1.24 -3.16 5.24
CA GLY A 342 -2.66 -2.82 5.14
C GLY A 342 -3.13 -2.42 3.75
N GLY A 343 -2.33 -2.70 2.73
CA GLY A 343 -2.69 -2.54 1.34
C GLY A 343 -3.20 -3.85 0.74
N TYR A 344 -4.40 -3.83 0.15
CA TYR A 344 -5.06 -4.99 -0.44
C TYR A 344 -5.57 -4.67 -1.83
N GLY A 345 -5.39 -5.60 -2.77
CA GLY A 345 -5.94 -5.57 -4.12
C GLY A 345 -6.98 -6.67 -4.31
N PHE A 346 -7.95 -6.46 -5.21
CA PHE A 346 -9.10 -7.32 -5.37
C PHE A 346 -9.35 -7.67 -6.84
N ARG A 347 -9.81 -8.91 -7.09
CA ARG A 347 -10.23 -9.33 -8.42
C ARG A 347 -11.35 -8.46 -8.96
N GLY A 348 -11.34 -8.22 -10.27
CA GLY A 348 -12.35 -7.40 -10.93
C GLY A 348 -12.11 -5.89 -10.80
N HIS A 349 -11.07 -5.49 -10.06
CA HIS A 349 -10.63 -4.10 -9.92
C HIS A 349 -9.24 -3.89 -10.57
N LEU A 350 -8.32 -3.24 -9.89
CA LEU A 350 -6.93 -3.11 -10.35
C LEU A 350 -6.03 -4.11 -9.61
N PRO A 351 -4.95 -4.58 -10.23
CA PRO A 351 -3.95 -5.39 -9.57
C PRO A 351 -2.99 -4.51 -8.75
N GLU A 352 -3.56 -3.71 -7.86
CA GLU A 352 -2.88 -2.76 -6.99
C GLU A 352 -3.70 -2.56 -5.71
N ARG A 353 -3.09 -1.99 -4.68
CA ARG A 353 -3.70 -1.70 -3.39
C ARG A 353 -4.74 -0.60 -3.51
N ASP A 354 -5.85 -0.81 -2.84
CA ASP A 354 -6.94 0.16 -2.74
C ASP A 354 -7.53 0.17 -1.32
N GLY A 355 -7.14 1.19 -0.53
CA GLY A 355 -7.61 1.37 0.84
C GLY A 355 -9.09 1.77 0.91
N ILE A 356 -9.60 2.45 -0.12
CA ILE A 356 -10.99 2.90 -0.17
C ILE A 356 -11.91 1.70 -0.39
N LEU A 357 -11.64 0.88 -1.43
CA LEU A 357 -12.43 -0.33 -1.68
C LEU A 357 -12.34 -1.32 -0.52
N ALA A 358 -11.14 -1.47 0.08
CA ALA A 358 -10.96 -2.33 1.25
C ALA A 358 -11.83 -1.88 2.43
N GLY A 359 -11.93 -0.57 2.68
CA GLY A 359 -12.81 -0.01 3.70
C GLY A 359 -14.29 -0.27 3.40
N LEU A 360 -14.72 -0.10 2.14
CA LEU A 360 -16.10 -0.40 1.72
C LEU A 360 -16.44 -1.88 1.90
N TYR A 361 -15.53 -2.78 1.51
CA TYR A 361 -15.74 -4.23 1.71
C TYR A 361 -15.80 -4.61 3.18
N PHE A 362 -15.04 -3.93 4.04
CA PHE A 362 -15.13 -4.14 5.48
C PHE A 362 -16.50 -3.69 6.05
N ILE A 363 -17.02 -2.55 5.60
CA ILE A 363 -18.37 -2.07 5.98
C ILE A 363 -19.44 -3.05 5.49
N ASP A 364 -19.33 -3.54 4.25
CA ASP A 364 -20.30 -4.51 3.71
C ASP A 364 -20.25 -5.85 4.45
N LEU A 365 -19.05 -6.31 4.85
CA LEU A 365 -18.90 -7.48 5.74
C LEU A 365 -19.67 -7.27 7.06
N MET A 366 -19.55 -6.10 7.70
CA MET A 366 -20.30 -5.77 8.90
C MET A 366 -21.79 -5.81 8.65
N LEU A 367 -22.27 -5.17 7.59
CA LEU A 367 -23.68 -5.08 7.22
C LEU A 367 -24.27 -6.48 6.94
N LYS A 368 -23.62 -7.27 6.09
CA LYS A 368 -24.10 -8.60 5.69
C LYS A 368 -24.13 -9.62 6.83
N THR A 369 -23.25 -9.47 7.81
CA THR A 369 -23.16 -10.38 8.95
C THR A 369 -23.90 -9.88 10.18
N GLY A 370 -24.25 -8.60 10.25
CA GLY A 370 -24.80 -7.95 11.42
C GLY A 370 -23.84 -7.95 12.63
N LYS A 371 -22.52 -7.99 12.38
CA LYS A 371 -21.49 -8.08 13.43
C LYS A 371 -20.67 -6.81 13.49
N THR A 372 -20.29 -6.41 14.69
CA THR A 372 -19.28 -5.37 14.94
C THR A 372 -17.88 -5.90 14.60
N PRO A 373 -16.87 -5.02 14.40
CA PRO A 373 -15.51 -5.47 14.10
C PRO A 373 -14.92 -6.43 15.13
N SER A 374 -15.14 -6.20 16.44
CA SER A 374 -14.68 -7.12 17.49
C SER A 374 -15.34 -8.49 17.38
N GLN A 375 -16.66 -8.55 17.11
CA GLN A 375 -17.40 -9.80 16.90
C GLN A 375 -16.98 -10.53 15.62
N LEU A 376 -16.60 -9.79 14.57
CA LEU A 376 -16.02 -10.36 13.33
C LEU A 376 -14.69 -11.03 13.63
N LEU A 377 -13.84 -10.40 14.44
CA LEU A 377 -12.56 -10.99 14.85
C LEU A 377 -12.75 -12.27 15.67
N GLU A 378 -13.68 -12.27 16.63
CA GLU A 378 -14.02 -13.48 17.36
C GLU A 378 -14.56 -14.59 16.44
N TYR A 379 -15.39 -14.22 15.46
CA TYR A 379 -15.91 -15.15 14.48
C TYR A 379 -14.80 -15.77 13.63
N LEU A 380 -13.85 -14.96 13.16
CA LEU A 380 -12.66 -15.42 12.44
C LEU A 380 -11.85 -16.40 13.30
N TYR A 381 -11.56 -16.04 14.56
CA TYR A 381 -10.75 -16.87 15.47
C TYR A 381 -11.42 -18.20 15.81
N ARG A 382 -12.77 -18.28 15.84
CA ARG A 382 -13.46 -19.56 15.99
C ARG A 382 -13.24 -20.51 14.80
N LYS A 383 -12.93 -19.97 13.60
CA LYS A 383 -12.64 -20.77 12.39
C LYS A 383 -11.19 -21.18 12.26
N VAL A 384 -10.27 -20.24 12.50
CA VAL A 384 -8.85 -20.41 12.18
C VAL A 384 -7.94 -20.51 13.40
N GLY A 385 -8.49 -20.34 14.62
CA GLY A 385 -7.73 -20.21 15.86
C GLY A 385 -7.23 -18.77 16.11
N PRO A 386 -6.77 -18.48 17.34
CA PRO A 386 -6.20 -17.17 17.66
C PRO A 386 -4.84 -16.98 16.99
N HIS A 387 -4.61 -15.79 16.43
CA HIS A 387 -3.34 -15.39 15.83
C HIS A 387 -2.98 -13.99 16.33
N HIS A 388 -1.86 -13.91 17.03
CA HIS A 388 -1.30 -12.68 17.55
C HIS A 388 0.00 -12.38 16.81
N TYR A 389 0.17 -11.13 16.44
CA TYR A 389 1.29 -10.68 15.62
C TYR A 389 1.89 -9.40 16.20
N GLN A 390 3.21 -9.31 16.13
CA GLN A 390 3.92 -8.07 16.43
C GLN A 390 5.20 -7.97 15.60
N ARG A 391 5.61 -6.72 15.35
CA ARG A 391 6.87 -6.36 14.69
C ARG A 391 7.67 -5.43 15.61
N VAL A 392 8.98 -5.62 15.62
CA VAL A 392 9.94 -4.72 16.26
C VAL A 392 10.96 -4.29 15.22
N ASP A 393 11.18 -2.99 15.11
CA ASP A 393 12.18 -2.39 14.25
C ASP A 393 13.41 -2.03 15.12
N VAL A 394 14.59 -2.54 14.76
CA VAL A 394 15.84 -2.32 15.49
C VAL A 394 16.80 -1.58 14.58
N THR A 395 17.37 -0.46 15.05
CA THR A 395 18.41 0.26 14.32
C THR A 395 19.61 -0.67 14.14
N PHE A 396 20.16 -0.71 12.92
CA PHE A 396 21.14 -1.71 12.54
C PHE A 396 22.21 -1.08 11.64
N ALA A 397 23.48 -1.34 11.95
CA ALA A 397 24.58 -0.88 11.11
C ALA A 397 24.72 -1.75 9.86
N ARG A 398 24.80 -1.11 8.68
CA ARG A 398 24.81 -1.83 7.39
C ARG A 398 25.99 -2.79 7.21
N ASP A 399 27.11 -2.48 7.80
CA ASP A 399 28.34 -3.29 7.79
C ASP A 399 28.22 -4.59 8.60
N GLU A 400 27.32 -4.66 9.58
CA GLU A 400 27.04 -5.88 10.33
C GLU A 400 26.14 -6.89 9.59
N ARG A 401 25.54 -6.47 8.47
CA ARG A 401 24.58 -7.31 7.71
C ARG A 401 25.15 -8.69 7.35
N GLN A 402 26.40 -8.73 6.91
CA GLN A 402 27.04 -9.99 6.52
C GLN A 402 27.20 -10.94 7.72
N ALA A 403 27.63 -10.42 8.88
CA ALA A 403 27.79 -11.22 10.10
C ALA A 403 26.47 -11.81 10.58
N VAL A 404 25.38 -11.04 10.60
CA VAL A 404 24.04 -11.52 10.95
C VAL A 404 23.56 -12.55 9.93
N THR A 405 23.75 -12.29 8.64
CA THR A 405 23.37 -13.23 7.55
C THR A 405 24.05 -14.59 7.71
N SER A 406 25.37 -14.60 7.95
CA SER A 406 26.12 -15.86 8.15
C SER A 406 25.65 -16.58 9.41
N ARG A 407 25.44 -15.85 10.52
CA ARG A 407 24.95 -16.44 11.78
C ARG A 407 23.63 -17.17 11.61
N LEU A 408 22.66 -16.54 10.95
CA LEU A 408 21.31 -17.08 10.75
C LEU A 408 21.26 -18.21 9.74
N ARG A 409 22.16 -18.21 8.73
CA ARG A 409 22.19 -19.19 7.66
C ARG A 409 23.00 -20.44 8.04
N ASP A 410 24.18 -20.26 8.65
CA ASP A 410 25.14 -21.32 8.85
C ASP A 410 24.82 -22.17 10.10
N ASN A 411 24.15 -21.58 11.09
CA ASN A 411 23.75 -22.24 12.32
C ASN A 411 22.29 -21.93 12.69
N PRO A 412 21.31 -22.33 11.85
CA PRO A 412 19.90 -22.10 12.17
C PRO A 412 19.49 -22.92 13.40
N PRO A 413 18.70 -22.34 14.33
CA PRO A 413 18.19 -23.10 15.46
C PRO A 413 17.28 -24.24 15.02
N SER A 414 17.40 -25.41 15.66
CA SER A 414 16.52 -26.56 15.41
C SER A 414 15.18 -26.45 16.11
N SER A 415 15.07 -25.56 17.12
CA SER A 415 13.84 -25.26 17.84
C SER A 415 13.83 -23.81 18.32
N LEU A 416 12.64 -23.22 18.45
CA LEU A 416 12.38 -21.92 19.03
C LEU A 416 11.23 -22.04 20.01
N ASP A 417 11.36 -21.42 21.18
CA ASP A 417 10.39 -21.47 22.28
C ASP A 417 9.89 -22.93 22.58
N GLY A 418 10.81 -23.91 22.52
CA GLY A 418 10.54 -25.32 22.76
C GLY A 418 9.86 -26.07 21.60
N VAL A 419 9.56 -25.41 20.47
CA VAL A 419 8.91 -26.01 19.32
C VAL A 419 9.92 -26.17 18.18
N ARG A 420 9.88 -27.35 17.52
CA ARG A 420 10.78 -27.69 16.43
C ARG A 420 10.58 -26.75 15.22
N VAL A 421 11.68 -26.28 14.63
CA VAL A 421 11.71 -25.56 13.36
C VAL A 421 11.50 -26.59 12.23
N LEU A 422 10.45 -26.44 11.46
CA LEU A 422 10.18 -27.30 10.29
C LEU A 422 10.91 -26.82 9.04
N LYS A 423 11.01 -25.51 8.86
CA LYS A 423 11.58 -24.90 7.66
C LYS A 423 12.22 -23.55 7.99
N LEU A 424 13.40 -23.31 7.43
CA LEU A 424 13.97 -21.99 7.27
C LEU A 424 13.70 -21.52 5.83
N ASP A 425 12.91 -20.48 5.70
CA ASP A 425 12.61 -19.83 4.43
C ASP A 425 13.45 -18.57 4.27
N THR A 426 14.19 -18.46 3.18
CA THR A 426 15.12 -17.37 2.88
C THR A 426 14.67 -16.51 1.69
N THR A 427 13.41 -16.55 1.33
CA THR A 427 12.84 -15.82 0.18
C THR A 427 13.05 -14.31 0.30
N ASP A 428 12.80 -13.72 1.48
CA ASP A 428 13.06 -12.29 1.76
C ASP A 428 13.37 -12.12 3.26
N GLY A 429 14.57 -12.52 3.67
CA GLY A 429 15.01 -12.58 5.05
C GLY A 429 15.19 -14.00 5.56
N PHE A 430 15.03 -14.22 6.85
CA PHE A 430 15.19 -15.51 7.52
C PHE A 430 13.92 -15.81 8.31
N ARG A 431 13.01 -16.61 7.72
CA ARG A 431 11.75 -16.98 8.36
C ARG A 431 11.80 -18.42 8.85
N PHE A 432 11.77 -18.57 10.17
CA PHE A 432 11.67 -19.85 10.86
C PHE A 432 10.20 -20.24 11.02
N ILE A 433 9.77 -21.30 10.36
CA ILE A 433 8.40 -21.82 10.45
C ILE A 433 8.42 -23.02 11.39
N LEU A 434 7.59 -22.97 12.44
CA LEU A 434 7.55 -23.97 13.51
C LEU A 434 6.48 -25.04 13.24
N ALA A 435 6.57 -26.15 13.97
CA ALA A 435 5.68 -27.31 13.79
C ALA A 435 4.20 -27.02 14.10
N ASP A 436 3.91 -25.97 14.82
CA ASP A 436 2.56 -25.51 15.21
C ASP A 436 2.06 -24.30 14.40
N THR A 437 2.66 -24.04 13.25
CA THR A 437 2.37 -22.92 12.34
C THR A 437 2.81 -21.52 12.82
N THR A 438 3.34 -21.41 14.04
CA THR A 438 4.02 -20.21 14.55
C THR A 438 5.22 -19.89 13.65
N TRP A 439 5.54 -18.61 13.47
CA TRP A 439 6.73 -18.23 12.73
C TRP A 439 7.43 -17.01 13.33
N LEU A 440 8.75 -16.95 13.10
CA LEU A 440 9.63 -15.83 13.40
C LEU A 440 10.36 -15.44 12.12
N LEU A 441 10.33 -14.17 11.74
CA LEU A 441 11.05 -13.63 10.58
C LEU A 441 12.01 -12.54 11.00
N ILE A 442 13.26 -12.62 10.55
CA ILE A 442 14.29 -11.60 10.69
C ILE A 442 14.62 -11.08 9.28
N ARG A 443 14.37 -9.80 9.02
CA ARG A 443 14.45 -9.20 7.69
C ARG A 443 15.17 -7.87 7.70
N PHE A 444 16.09 -7.65 6.77
CA PHE A 444 16.72 -6.35 6.58
C PHE A 444 15.80 -5.43 5.76
N SER A 445 15.65 -4.18 6.21
CA SER A 445 14.99 -3.17 5.39
C SER A 445 15.81 -2.91 4.12
N GLY A 446 15.13 -2.80 2.98
CA GLY A 446 15.77 -2.47 1.71
C GLY A 446 16.14 -0.98 1.58
N THR A 447 15.47 -0.11 2.33
CA THR A 447 15.55 1.36 2.19
C THR A 447 16.18 2.04 3.40
N GLU A 448 16.07 1.47 4.59
CA GLU A 448 16.49 2.06 5.87
C GLU A 448 17.54 1.19 6.57
N PRO A 449 18.42 1.75 7.41
CA PRO A 449 19.37 0.97 8.23
C PRO A 449 18.66 0.34 9.44
N VAL A 450 17.67 -0.52 9.15
CA VAL A 450 16.80 -1.15 10.14
C VAL A 450 16.71 -2.65 9.88
N LEU A 451 16.82 -3.42 10.96
CA LEU A 451 16.48 -4.83 11.02
C LEU A 451 15.05 -4.95 11.57
N ARG A 452 14.19 -5.61 10.85
CA ARG A 452 12.79 -5.86 11.24
C ARG A 452 12.64 -7.29 11.70
N ILE A 453 12.11 -7.47 12.90
CA ILE A 453 11.83 -8.77 13.49
C ILE A 453 10.32 -8.89 13.65
N TYR A 454 9.76 -9.95 13.11
CA TYR A 454 8.33 -10.21 13.09
C TYR A 454 8.05 -11.57 13.72
N ALA A 455 6.96 -11.68 14.45
CA ALA A 455 6.50 -12.97 14.95
C ALA A 455 4.98 -13.06 14.93
N GLU A 456 4.46 -14.26 14.62
CA GLU A 456 3.06 -14.61 14.77
C GLU A 456 2.94 -15.92 15.55
N SER A 457 2.03 -15.96 16.51
CA SER A 457 1.75 -17.13 17.35
C SER A 457 0.33 -17.12 17.90
N ASP A 458 -0.04 -18.14 18.62
CA ASP A 458 -1.35 -18.34 19.28
C ASP A 458 -1.60 -17.44 20.50
N SER A 459 -0.56 -16.81 21.06
CA SER A 459 -0.69 -15.94 22.23
C SER A 459 0.27 -14.76 22.22
N PRO A 460 -0.12 -13.58 22.79
CA PRO A 460 0.73 -12.40 22.87
C PRO A 460 2.06 -12.65 23.59
N ALA A 461 2.02 -13.34 24.74
CA ALA A 461 3.20 -13.64 25.53
C ALA A 461 4.23 -14.47 24.76
N ARG A 462 3.76 -15.36 23.88
CA ARG A 462 4.65 -16.16 23.04
C ARG A 462 5.25 -15.32 21.90
N VAL A 463 4.49 -14.41 21.32
CA VAL A 463 5.01 -13.46 20.34
C VAL A 463 6.15 -12.63 20.93
N GLU A 464 5.99 -12.10 22.15
CA GLU A 464 7.04 -11.34 22.84
C GLU A 464 8.33 -12.16 23.04
N ARG A 465 8.21 -13.43 23.50
CA ARG A 465 9.38 -14.31 23.65
C ARG A 465 10.08 -14.61 22.33
N LEU A 466 9.32 -14.79 21.25
CA LEU A 466 9.88 -15.02 19.92
C LEU A 466 10.61 -13.78 19.39
N LEU A 467 10.06 -12.57 19.60
CA LEU A 467 10.73 -11.33 19.21
C LEU A 467 12.05 -11.13 19.96
N GLU A 468 12.08 -11.40 21.29
CA GLU A 468 13.32 -11.36 22.05
C GLU A 468 14.33 -12.43 21.59
N THR A 469 13.84 -13.60 21.23
CA THR A 469 14.68 -14.65 20.62
C THR A 469 15.23 -14.19 19.28
N GLY A 470 14.43 -13.54 18.46
CA GLY A 470 14.84 -12.97 17.17
C GLY A 470 15.94 -11.92 17.31
N LYS A 471 15.85 -11.03 18.32
CA LYS A 471 16.93 -10.07 18.65
C LYS A 471 18.23 -10.80 19.01
N LYS A 472 18.17 -11.78 19.90
CA LYS A 472 19.34 -12.57 20.30
C LYS A 472 19.97 -13.30 19.11
N LEU A 473 19.17 -13.91 18.23
CA LEU A 473 19.67 -14.58 17.03
C LEU A 473 20.33 -13.59 16.06
N ALA A 474 19.79 -12.40 15.93
CA ALA A 474 20.39 -11.33 15.15
C ALA A 474 21.63 -10.71 15.84
N GLY A 475 21.74 -10.83 17.16
CA GLY A 475 22.84 -10.24 17.96
C GLY A 475 22.63 -8.73 18.20
N VAL A 476 21.38 -8.30 18.34
CA VAL A 476 20.96 -6.91 18.59
C VAL A 476 20.07 -6.82 19.84
#